data_d8c745aec040fa07992bb50ce894bfc9
#
_entry.id   d8c745aec040fa07992bb50ce894bfc9
#
_cell.length_a   1.000
_cell.length_b   1.000
_cell.length_c   1.000
_cell.angle_alpha   90.00
_cell.angle_beta   90.00
_cell.angle_gamma   90.00
#
_symmetry.space_group_name_H-M   'P 1'
#
loop_
_entity.id
_entity.type
_entity.pdbx_description
1 polymer ?
#
loop_
_entity_poly.entity_id
_entity_poly.type
_entity_poly.pdbx_seq_one_letter_code
_entity_poly.pdbx_strand_id
1 'polypeptide(L)'
;MKKNIFATLIALTFTSFAFSNIVQPTLSMRFNDLIGDTDDIITPVLCLGLAMQLDEGVSAGFDSDGTDSRIFVSFEYGTMGLGINADGEPQFTIGTSYTTLSNLSLSLDYIFNNLATPVAPATTVPNELRMSLGVSF
;
A
#
# COMPACT_ATOMS: atom_id res chain seq x y z
N MET A 1 16.26 -14.87 -7.95
CA MET A 1 16.54 -13.48 -7.57
C MET A 1 15.38 -12.79 -6.86
N LYS A 2 14.15 -12.86 -7.35
CA LYS A 2 12.99 -12.22 -6.68
C LYS A 2 12.72 -12.71 -5.25
N LYS A 3 12.93 -13.99 -4.97
CA LYS A 3 12.75 -14.57 -3.62
C LYS A 3 13.77 -14.04 -2.60
N ASN A 4 14.97 -13.73 -3.02
CA ASN A 4 16.04 -13.25 -2.12
C ASN A 4 15.87 -11.78 -1.77
N ILE A 5 15.34 -10.98 -2.70
CA ILE A 5 15.02 -9.56 -2.47
C ILE A 5 13.91 -9.44 -1.42
N PHE A 6 12.90 -10.31 -1.51
CA PHE A 6 11.79 -10.33 -0.57
C PHE A 6 12.25 -10.74 0.85
N ALA A 7 13.08 -11.78 0.95
CA ALA A 7 13.67 -12.20 2.21
C ALA A 7 14.59 -11.14 2.82
N THR A 8 15.36 -10.44 1.99
CA THR A 8 16.23 -9.34 2.43
C THR A 8 15.41 -8.15 2.91
N LEU A 9 14.32 -7.83 2.23
CA LEU A 9 13.41 -6.75 2.64
C LEU A 9 12.76 -7.07 3.99
N ILE A 10 12.30 -8.31 4.17
CA ILE A 10 11.74 -8.78 5.45
C ILE A 10 12.80 -8.70 6.55
N ALA A 11 14.02 -9.17 6.30
CA ALA A 11 15.11 -9.11 7.27
C ALA A 11 15.49 -7.66 7.64
N LEU A 12 15.48 -6.75 6.66
CA LEU A 12 15.73 -5.32 6.91
C LEU A 12 14.62 -4.69 7.75
N THR A 13 13.36 -5.08 7.52
CA THR A 13 12.23 -4.58 8.31
C THR A 13 12.31 -5.03 9.76
N PHE A 14 12.65 -6.29 10.00
CA PHE A 14 12.80 -6.81 11.36
C PHE A 14 14.03 -6.24 12.10
N THR A 15 15.12 -5.98 11.41
CA THR A 15 16.30 -5.34 12.04
C THR A 15 16.06 -3.87 12.35
N SER A 16 15.28 -3.15 11.54
CA SER A 16 14.87 -1.77 11.84
C SER A 16 13.98 -1.69 13.07
N PHE A 17 13.13 -2.67 13.29
CA PHE A 17 12.28 -2.77 14.48
C PHE A 17 13.07 -2.82 15.79
N ALA A 18 14.24 -3.47 15.80
CA ALA A 18 15.09 -3.58 16.99
C ALA A 18 15.77 -2.26 17.37
N PHE A 19 15.84 -1.29 16.45
CA PHE A 19 16.64 -0.06 16.62
C PHE A 19 15.82 1.24 16.69
N SER A 20 14.51 1.21 16.48
CA SER A 20 13.71 2.44 16.43
C SER A 20 12.26 2.20 16.83
N ASN A 21 11.82 2.88 17.90
CA ASN A 21 10.39 2.98 18.25
C ASN A 21 9.60 3.89 17.31
N ILE A 22 10.23 4.47 16.30
CA ILE A 22 9.66 5.45 15.38
C ILE A 22 9.16 4.76 14.11
N VAL A 23 9.82 3.67 13.69
CA VAL A 23 9.46 2.93 12.47
C VAL A 23 8.72 1.66 12.85
N GLN A 24 7.53 1.49 12.30
CA GLN A 24 6.67 0.34 12.55
C GLN A 24 6.51 -0.48 11.27
N PRO A 25 6.89 -1.75 11.29
CA PRO A 25 6.54 -2.69 10.22
C PRO A 25 5.03 -2.89 10.17
N THR A 26 4.49 -2.99 8.97
CA THR A 26 3.09 -3.26 8.72
C THR A 26 2.92 -4.49 7.86
N LEU A 27 1.93 -5.29 8.18
CA LEU A 27 1.52 -6.45 7.41
C LEU A 27 0.04 -6.29 7.11
N SER A 28 -0.34 -6.31 5.85
CA SER A 28 -1.75 -6.21 5.48
C SER A 28 -2.15 -7.21 4.42
N MET A 29 -3.42 -7.56 4.47
CA MET A 29 -4.09 -8.31 3.43
C MET A 29 -4.87 -7.32 2.57
N ARG A 30 -4.58 -7.29 1.29
CA ARG A 30 -5.09 -6.31 0.34
C ARG A 30 -6.05 -6.98 -0.63
N PHE A 31 -7.21 -6.39 -0.81
CA PHE A 31 -8.22 -6.79 -1.78
C PHE A 31 -8.29 -5.72 -2.86
N ASN A 32 -7.76 -6.06 -4.03
CA ASN A 32 -7.71 -5.14 -5.16
C ASN A 32 -8.99 -5.20 -5.98
N ASP A 33 -9.28 -4.12 -6.69
CA ASP A 33 -10.29 -4.06 -7.73
C ASP A 33 -11.72 -4.42 -7.26
N LEU A 34 -12.15 -3.83 -6.15
CA LEU A 34 -13.49 -4.09 -5.58
C LEU A 34 -14.65 -3.63 -6.48
N ILE A 35 -14.38 -2.75 -7.44
CA ILE A 35 -15.41 -2.19 -8.35
C ILE A 35 -15.19 -2.64 -9.80
N GLY A 36 -14.26 -3.54 -10.02
CA GLY A 36 -14.01 -4.13 -11.33
C GLY A 36 -15.18 -4.98 -11.80
N ASP A 37 -15.40 -4.97 -13.11
CA ASP A 37 -16.42 -5.77 -13.78
C ASP A 37 -15.88 -7.21 -14.01
N THR A 38 -15.56 -7.89 -12.93
CA THR A 38 -15.02 -9.24 -13.00
C THR A 38 -15.90 -10.21 -12.23
N ASP A 39 -16.31 -11.28 -12.91
CA ASP A 39 -16.85 -12.47 -12.28
C ASP A 39 -15.77 -13.25 -11.49
N ASP A 40 -14.57 -12.68 -11.42
CA ASP A 40 -13.43 -13.31 -10.77
C ASP A 40 -13.49 -13.16 -9.25
N ILE A 41 -13.14 -14.22 -8.58
CA ILE A 41 -13.02 -14.22 -7.13
C ILE A 41 -11.90 -13.25 -6.73
N ILE A 42 -12.24 -12.27 -5.89
CA ILE A 42 -11.26 -11.33 -5.34
C ILE A 42 -10.25 -12.12 -4.51
N THR A 43 -9.03 -12.22 -5.02
CA THR A 43 -7.94 -12.90 -4.34
C THR A 43 -7.19 -11.92 -3.46
N PRO A 44 -7.09 -12.16 -2.15
CA PRO A 44 -6.32 -11.30 -1.28
C PRO A 44 -4.82 -11.41 -1.59
N VAL A 45 -4.14 -10.27 -1.55
CA VAL A 45 -2.70 -10.16 -1.76
C VAL A 45 -2.04 -9.68 -0.47
N LEU A 46 -0.94 -10.33 -0.10
CA LEU A 46 -0.15 -9.92 1.06
C LEU A 46 0.66 -8.68 0.73
N CYS A 47 0.53 -7.67 1.58
CA CYS A 47 1.25 -6.42 1.47
C CYS A 47 2.13 -6.19 2.70
N LEU A 48 3.37 -5.84 2.46
CA LEU A 48 4.34 -5.50 3.50
C LEU A 48 4.69 -4.03 3.41
N GLY A 49 4.87 -3.41 4.56
CA GLY A 49 5.21 -2.01 4.61
C GLY A 49 5.98 -1.59 5.85
N LEU A 50 6.38 -0.35 5.82
CA LEU A 50 6.99 0.38 6.92
C LEU A 50 6.26 1.71 7.07
N ALA A 51 5.92 2.06 8.28
CA ALA A 51 5.34 3.36 8.61
C ALA A 51 6.21 4.05 9.66
N MET A 52 6.35 5.34 9.54
CA MET A 52 7.09 6.19 10.46
C MET A 52 6.18 7.32 10.94
N GLN A 53 6.09 7.48 12.26
CA GLN A 53 5.39 8.61 12.85
C GLN A 53 6.21 9.87 12.65
N LEU A 54 5.64 10.89 12.04
CA LEU A 54 6.28 12.19 11.81
C LEU A 54 5.84 13.22 12.85
N ASP A 55 4.55 13.20 13.18
CA ASP A 55 3.94 14.09 14.15
C ASP A 55 2.68 13.44 14.72
N GLU A 56 2.04 14.06 15.69
CA GLU A 56 0.77 13.57 16.22
C GLU A 56 -0.29 13.51 15.11
N GLY A 57 -0.79 12.30 14.85
CA GLY A 57 -1.77 12.05 13.80
C GLY A 57 -1.22 12.08 12.36
N VAL A 58 0.10 12.22 12.17
CA VAL A 58 0.73 12.21 10.84
C VAL A 58 1.80 11.15 10.77
N SER A 59 1.70 10.26 9.81
CA SER A 59 2.71 9.25 9.51
C SER A 59 3.01 9.20 8.02
N ALA A 60 4.22 8.76 7.69
CA ALA A 60 4.62 8.48 6.32
C ALA A 60 5.13 7.05 6.23
N GLY A 61 5.01 6.45 5.07
CA GLY A 61 5.44 5.09 4.92
C GLY A 61 5.63 4.65 3.49
N PHE A 62 5.97 3.38 3.39
CA PHE A 62 6.11 2.65 2.16
C PHE A 62 5.40 1.32 2.29
N ASP A 63 4.72 0.88 1.27
CA ASP A 63 4.17 -0.47 1.19
C ASP A 63 4.34 -1.09 -0.21
N SER A 64 4.36 -2.41 -0.24
CA SER A 64 4.42 -3.17 -1.49
C SER A 64 3.74 -4.53 -1.33
N ASP A 65 3.03 -4.93 -2.36
CA ASP A 65 2.46 -6.28 -2.47
C ASP A 65 3.27 -7.20 -3.39
N GLY A 66 4.46 -6.76 -3.79
CA GLY A 66 5.34 -7.48 -4.71
C GLY A 66 5.12 -7.12 -6.18
N THR A 67 4.03 -6.48 -6.53
CA THR A 67 3.74 -5.96 -7.87
C THR A 67 3.62 -4.45 -7.85
N ASP A 68 2.76 -3.94 -7.00
CA ASP A 68 2.58 -2.50 -6.78
C ASP A 68 3.38 -2.05 -5.58
N SER A 69 3.99 -0.89 -5.66
CA SER A 69 4.72 -0.27 -4.56
C SER A 69 4.35 1.20 -4.46
N ARG A 70 4.23 1.70 -3.24
CA ARG A 70 3.91 3.12 -3.01
C ARG A 70 4.60 3.69 -1.80
N ILE A 71 4.80 4.99 -1.81
CA ILE A 71 5.04 5.82 -0.63
C ILE A 71 3.75 6.56 -0.30
N PHE A 72 3.48 6.74 0.99
CA PHE A 72 2.25 7.38 1.43
C PHE A 72 2.46 8.29 2.64
N VAL A 73 1.55 9.21 2.80
CA VAL A 73 1.38 10.02 4.01
C VAL A 73 -0.03 9.80 4.52
N SER A 74 -0.14 9.43 5.78
CA SER A 74 -1.42 9.23 6.46
C SER A 74 -1.65 10.34 7.48
N PHE A 75 -2.87 10.85 7.46
CA PHE A 75 -3.41 11.80 8.41
C PHE A 75 -4.47 11.10 9.27
N GLU A 76 -5.01 11.80 10.24
CA GLU A 76 -6.00 11.23 11.16
C GLU A 76 -7.17 10.50 10.48
N TYR A 77 -7.64 11.03 9.34
CA TYR A 77 -8.81 10.47 8.62
C TYR A 77 -8.54 10.14 7.16
N GLY A 78 -7.32 10.27 6.69
CA GLY A 78 -7.05 10.08 5.27
C GLY A 78 -5.63 9.69 4.97
N THR A 79 -5.43 9.13 3.80
CA THR A 79 -4.13 8.73 3.26
C THR A 79 -3.99 9.22 1.83
N MET A 80 -2.82 9.71 1.50
CA MET A 80 -2.42 10.07 0.15
C MET A 80 -1.13 9.35 -0.20
N GLY A 81 -1.02 8.85 -1.41
CA GLY A 81 0.18 8.12 -1.83
C GLY A 81 0.52 8.28 -3.30
N LEU A 82 1.79 8.07 -3.58
CA LEU A 82 2.32 7.96 -4.93
C LEU A 82 3.01 6.61 -5.06
N GLY A 83 2.74 5.91 -6.14
CA GLY A 83 3.30 4.59 -6.37
C GLY A 83 3.56 4.29 -7.83
N ILE A 84 3.96 3.07 -8.05
CA ILE A 84 4.12 2.47 -9.37
C ILE A 84 3.41 1.12 -9.39
N ASN A 85 2.75 0.82 -10.50
CA ASN A 85 2.12 -0.48 -10.72
C ASN A 85 3.12 -1.51 -11.27
N ALA A 86 2.64 -2.71 -11.53
CA ALA A 86 3.44 -3.82 -12.07
C ALA A 86 4.10 -3.49 -13.42
N ASP A 87 3.52 -2.60 -14.20
CA ASP A 87 4.05 -2.16 -15.51
C ASP A 87 5.03 -0.98 -15.38
N GLY A 88 5.30 -0.51 -14.17
CA GLY A 88 6.18 0.63 -13.90
C GLY A 88 5.52 1.99 -14.13
N GLU A 89 4.20 2.03 -14.27
CA GLU A 89 3.44 3.25 -14.47
C GLU A 89 3.10 3.93 -13.15
N PRO A 90 3.10 5.27 -13.09
CA PRO A 90 2.80 6.00 -11.88
C PRO A 90 1.33 5.85 -11.46
N GLN A 91 1.13 5.73 -10.16
CA GLN A 91 -0.18 5.69 -9.52
C GLN A 91 -0.31 6.81 -8.50
N PHE A 92 -1.51 7.34 -8.35
CA PHE A 92 -1.89 8.21 -7.24
C PHE A 92 -2.97 7.52 -6.41
N THR A 93 -2.81 7.57 -5.10
CA THR A 93 -3.76 6.98 -4.16
C THR A 93 -4.35 8.06 -3.27
N ILE A 94 -5.64 8.00 -3.06
CA ILE A 94 -6.34 8.73 -2.02
C ILE A 94 -7.25 7.77 -1.27
N GLY A 95 -7.24 7.83 0.05
CA GLY A 95 -8.01 6.89 0.82
C GLY A 95 -8.33 7.35 2.23
N THR A 96 -8.99 6.48 2.93
CA THR A 96 -9.28 6.64 4.36
C THR A 96 -8.83 5.40 5.10
N SER A 97 -8.39 5.59 6.33
CA SER A 97 -7.99 4.49 7.19
C SER A 97 -8.59 4.64 8.59
N TYR A 98 -8.87 3.52 9.20
CA TYR A 98 -9.33 3.44 10.57
C TYR A 98 -8.46 2.45 11.33
N THR A 99 -7.88 2.88 12.43
CA THR A 99 -7.05 2.03 13.29
C THR A 99 -7.74 1.80 14.62
N THR A 100 -7.85 0.54 15.00
CA THR A 100 -8.38 0.15 16.30
C THR A 100 -7.32 0.25 17.40
N LEU A 101 -7.75 0.14 18.66
CA LEU A 101 -6.85 0.12 19.81
C LEU A 101 -5.84 -1.06 19.81
N SER A 102 -6.06 -2.06 18.98
CA SER A 102 -5.24 -3.27 18.90
C SER A 102 -4.24 -3.26 17.74
N ASN A 103 -3.89 -2.09 17.21
CA ASN A 103 -3.03 -1.95 16.03
C ASN A 103 -3.58 -2.62 14.75
N LEU A 104 -4.84 -2.98 14.76
CA LEU A 104 -5.55 -3.44 13.59
C LEU A 104 -6.04 -2.24 12.79
N SER A 105 -5.72 -2.20 11.51
CA SER A 105 -6.13 -1.12 10.61
C SER A 105 -7.00 -1.65 9.48
N LEU A 106 -8.00 -0.87 9.14
CA LEU A 106 -8.81 -1.06 7.94
C LEU A 106 -8.64 0.17 7.07
N SER A 107 -8.29 -0.01 5.80
CA SER A 107 -8.17 1.09 4.85
C SER A 107 -9.01 0.84 3.61
N LEU A 108 -9.47 1.93 3.03
CA LEU A 108 -10.16 1.96 1.75
C LEU A 108 -9.49 3.03 0.90
N ASP A 109 -8.88 2.60 -0.20
CA ASP A 109 -8.10 3.44 -1.09
C ASP A 109 -8.68 3.43 -2.50
N TYR A 110 -8.74 4.59 -3.11
CA TYR A 110 -9.00 4.74 -4.54
C TYR A 110 -7.70 5.01 -5.27
N ILE A 111 -7.42 4.18 -6.27
CA ILE A 111 -6.18 4.20 -7.03
C ILE A 111 -6.42 4.78 -8.42
N PHE A 112 -5.74 5.88 -8.72
CA PHE A 112 -5.71 6.47 -10.04
C PHE A 112 -4.50 5.93 -10.81
N ASN A 113 -4.75 5.10 -11.81
CA ASN A 113 -3.70 4.42 -12.57
C ASN A 113 -3.23 5.18 -13.82
N ASN A 114 -3.94 6.17 -14.28
CA ASN A 114 -3.67 6.86 -15.55
C ASN A 114 -3.19 8.29 -15.33
N LEU A 115 -2.15 8.48 -14.53
CA LEU A 115 -1.57 9.80 -14.26
C LEU A 115 -0.77 10.34 -15.44
N ALA A 116 -0.14 9.46 -16.23
CA ALA A 116 0.48 9.84 -17.49
C ALA A 116 -0.60 9.89 -18.55
N THR A 117 -0.68 11.00 -19.30
CA THR A 117 -1.60 11.12 -20.42
C THR A 117 -1.30 10.03 -21.43
N PRO A 118 -2.22 9.11 -21.71
CA PRO A 118 -1.94 8.05 -22.66
C PRO A 118 -1.80 8.66 -24.06
N VAL A 119 -0.63 8.51 -24.65
CA VAL A 119 -0.50 8.67 -26.09
C VAL A 119 -1.08 7.40 -26.69
N ALA A 120 -2.31 7.52 -27.14
CA ALA A 120 -3.20 6.56 -27.82
C ALA A 120 -2.67 5.15 -28.14
N PRO A 121 -3.51 4.21 -28.38
CA PRO A 121 -4.56 3.56 -27.61
C PRO A 121 -3.94 2.61 -26.61
N ALA A 122 -3.36 3.17 -25.59
CA ALA A 122 -2.81 2.38 -24.50
C ALA A 122 -3.91 1.53 -23.88
N THR A 123 -3.60 0.28 -23.60
CA THR A 123 -4.34 -0.53 -22.64
C THR A 123 -4.27 0.21 -21.31
N THR A 124 -5.21 1.07 -21.06
CA THR A 124 -5.28 1.82 -19.82
C THR A 124 -5.63 0.86 -18.70
N VAL A 125 -4.74 0.76 -17.72
CA VAL A 125 -5.07 0.09 -16.46
C VAL A 125 -6.21 0.89 -15.82
N PRO A 126 -7.35 0.29 -15.54
CA PRO A 126 -8.47 1.02 -14.96
C PRO A 126 -8.14 1.49 -13.55
N ASN A 127 -8.78 2.59 -13.14
CA ASN A 127 -8.75 2.98 -11.73
C ASN A 127 -9.41 1.90 -10.89
N GLU A 128 -8.94 1.71 -9.67
CA GLU A 128 -9.44 0.64 -8.81
C GLU A 128 -9.76 1.13 -7.40
N LEU A 129 -10.73 0.48 -6.78
CA LEU A 129 -11.00 0.59 -5.36
C LEU A 129 -10.34 -0.58 -4.63
N ARG A 130 -9.58 -0.26 -3.60
CA ARG A 130 -8.76 -1.22 -2.87
C ARG A 130 -9.08 -1.15 -1.38
N MET A 131 -9.32 -2.30 -0.78
CA MET A 131 -9.48 -2.44 0.67
C MET A 131 -8.28 -3.18 1.25
N SER A 132 -7.81 -2.75 2.41
CA SER A 132 -6.75 -3.45 3.11
C SER A 132 -7.10 -3.64 4.58
N LEU A 133 -6.80 -4.81 5.11
CA LEU A 133 -6.87 -5.13 6.52
C LEU A 133 -5.46 -5.42 7.00
N GLY A 134 -4.96 -4.64 7.94
CA GLY A 134 -3.56 -4.69 8.34
C GLY A 134 -3.34 -4.67 9.84
N VAL A 135 -2.13 -5.04 10.19
CA VAL A 135 -1.59 -5.00 11.57
C VAL A 135 -0.27 -4.27 11.53
N SER A 136 -0.02 -3.42 12.52
CA SER A 136 1.30 -2.82 12.76
C SER A 136 1.94 -3.41 14.01
N PHE A 137 3.25 -3.53 13.98
CA PHE A 137 4.03 -4.14 15.06
C PHE A 137 4.87 -3.11 15.81
#